data_3e365c64a92b5f148181077d7b225342
#
_entry.id   3e365c64a92b5f148181077d7b225342
#
_cell.length_a   1.000
_cell.length_b   1.000
_cell.length_c   1.000
_cell.angle_alpha   90.00
_cell.angle_beta   90.00
_cell.angle_gamma   90.00
#
_symmetry.space_group_name_H-M   'P 1'
#
loop_
_entity.id
_entity.type
_entity.pdbx_description
1 polymer ?
#
loop_
_entity_poly.entity_id
_entity_poly.type
_entity_poly.pdbx_seq_one_letter_code
_entity_poly.pdbx_strand_id
1 'polypeptide(L)'
;GSFFMKKPALVILAAGMGSRYGGLKQMDPMDPMGHAIIDYSIYDAKRAGFGKVVFVIKKAIEKDFKETVGARVPEGMEVCYAYQEVDALPEGYNVPEGRVKPWGTAHAVLCAKPFINEPFAVINADDYYGVDGYKVMADFLTSHEEKDGKAPFAMVGYHLGNTVTENGYVSRGVCEVDDNHQLLSITERTHIEKREDHAEFTEDDGATWASLPFDTLVSMNFFGFQPMIMDELEKGFPAFLDQAIKENPLKGEYFIPSVASDLLHDGKASLEVLVSKDQWYGVTYPEDKQSVIDALAALRENGTYKF
;
A
#
# COMPACT_ATOMS: atom_id res chain seq x y z
N GLY A 1 21.37 1.00 -27.95
CA GLY A 1 20.85 2.23 -27.44
C GLY A 1 20.57 2.17 -25.95
N SER A 2 20.99 3.19 -25.23
CA SER A 2 20.71 3.27 -23.82
C SER A 2 19.21 3.47 -23.61
N PHE A 3 18.56 2.49 -23.04
CA PHE A 3 17.20 2.64 -22.56
C PHE A 3 17.26 3.47 -21.28
N PHE A 4 16.84 4.73 -21.36
CA PHE A 4 16.53 5.48 -20.15
C PHE A 4 15.16 5.02 -19.68
N MET A 5 15.13 4.08 -18.74
CA MET A 5 13.90 3.77 -18.04
C MET A 5 13.45 5.04 -17.31
N LYS A 6 12.18 5.40 -17.47
CA LYS A 6 11.59 6.49 -16.67
C LYS A 6 11.72 6.16 -15.20
N LYS A 7 11.96 7.17 -14.38
CA LYS A 7 11.87 7.00 -12.93
C LYS A 7 10.49 6.46 -12.58
N PRO A 8 10.40 5.50 -11.66
CA PRO A 8 9.08 4.97 -11.27
C PRO A 8 8.25 6.00 -10.53
N ALA A 9 6.94 5.82 -10.56
CA ALA A 9 6.00 6.63 -9.80
C ALA A 9 5.60 5.92 -8.50
N LEU A 10 5.19 6.70 -7.51
CA LEU A 10 4.62 6.20 -6.26
C LEU A 10 3.17 6.64 -6.15
N VAL A 11 2.26 5.69 -6.07
CA VAL A 11 0.84 5.93 -5.82
C VAL A 11 0.59 5.74 -4.33
N ILE A 12 0.12 6.80 -3.67
CA ILE A 12 -0.13 6.80 -2.22
C ILE A 12 -1.63 6.81 -1.99
N LEU A 13 -2.12 5.75 -1.35
CA LEU A 13 -3.55 5.60 -1.05
C LEU A 13 -3.88 6.38 0.23
N ALA A 14 -4.51 7.54 0.07
CA ALA A 14 -4.82 8.48 1.15
C ALA A 14 -6.29 8.89 1.21
N ALA A 15 -7.19 8.19 0.50
CA ALA A 15 -8.60 8.55 0.47
C ALA A 15 -9.31 8.36 1.82
N GLY A 16 -8.76 7.53 2.71
CA GLY A 16 -9.26 7.34 4.08
C GLY A 16 -8.81 8.42 5.07
N MET A 17 -7.86 9.28 4.70
CA MET A 17 -7.32 10.30 5.61
C MET A 17 -8.33 11.40 5.87
N GLY A 18 -8.41 11.85 7.12
CA GLY A 18 -9.30 12.91 7.53
C GLY A 18 -10.76 12.51 7.67
N SER A 19 -11.15 11.30 7.29
CA SER A 19 -12.55 10.88 7.26
C SER A 19 -13.22 10.75 8.63
N ARG A 20 -12.43 10.50 9.69
CA ARG A 20 -12.95 10.28 11.04
C ARG A 20 -13.28 11.57 11.80
N TYR A 21 -12.63 12.68 11.47
CA TYR A 21 -12.66 13.89 12.29
C TYR A 21 -12.83 15.16 11.46
N GLY A 22 -13.28 15.05 10.21
CA GLY A 22 -13.64 16.20 9.38
C GLY A 22 -12.48 16.94 8.73
N GLY A 23 -11.27 16.37 8.65
CA GLY A 23 -10.18 17.00 7.92
C GLY A 23 -8.79 16.59 8.35
N LEU A 24 -7.79 17.10 7.63
CA LEU A 24 -6.36 16.80 7.84
C LEU A 24 -5.78 17.33 9.14
N LYS A 25 -6.50 18.17 9.87
CA LYS A 25 -6.12 18.59 11.22
C LYS A 25 -5.92 17.40 12.15
N GLN A 26 -6.44 16.23 11.76
CA GLN A 26 -6.35 14.98 12.49
C GLN A 26 -5.17 14.11 12.06
N MET A 27 -4.36 14.57 11.09
CA MET A 27 -3.16 13.86 10.71
C MET A 27 -2.12 14.04 11.82
N ASP A 28 -1.90 12.96 12.56
CA ASP A 28 -1.03 12.99 13.74
C ASP A 28 0.42 13.29 13.38
N PRO A 29 1.03 14.36 13.88
CA PRO A 29 2.45 14.57 13.72
C PRO A 29 3.24 13.52 14.49
N MET A 30 4.28 13.01 13.85
CA MET A 30 5.15 11.97 14.40
C MET A 30 6.51 12.51 14.82
N ASP A 31 6.73 13.81 14.68
CA ASP A 31 7.95 14.50 15.12
C ASP A 31 7.66 15.96 15.52
N PRO A 32 8.64 16.63 16.17
CA PRO A 32 8.44 18.01 16.59
C PRO A 32 8.27 19.02 15.46
N MET A 33 8.64 18.66 14.24
CA MET A 33 8.55 19.52 13.05
C MET A 33 7.19 19.42 12.35
N GLY A 34 6.32 18.52 12.83
CA GLY A 34 4.97 18.34 12.28
C GLY A 34 4.88 17.34 11.13
N HIS A 35 5.91 16.55 10.85
CA HIS A 35 5.86 15.54 9.83
C HIS A 35 4.97 14.36 10.26
N ALA A 36 4.13 13.90 9.35
CA ALA A 36 3.38 12.66 9.50
C ALA A 36 4.15 11.50 8.86
N ILE A 37 3.67 10.27 9.05
CA ILE A 37 4.29 9.08 8.46
C ILE A 37 4.47 9.25 6.94
N ILE A 38 3.48 9.80 6.25
CA ILE A 38 3.53 10.01 4.80
C ILE A 38 4.73 10.86 4.35
N ASP A 39 5.17 11.82 5.16
CA ASP A 39 6.34 12.64 4.86
C ASP A 39 7.62 11.79 4.82
N TYR A 40 7.73 10.83 5.73
CA TYR A 40 8.86 9.87 5.74
C TYR A 40 8.82 8.94 4.54
N SER A 41 7.64 8.49 4.13
CA SER A 41 7.47 7.67 2.93
C SER A 41 7.91 8.41 1.66
N ILE A 42 7.55 9.67 1.52
CA ILE A 42 7.96 10.52 0.38
C ILE A 42 9.47 10.76 0.39
N TYR A 43 10.05 10.98 1.56
CA TYR A 43 11.50 11.13 1.72
C TYR A 43 12.23 9.88 1.21
N ASP A 44 11.78 8.70 1.66
CA ASP A 44 12.38 7.43 1.26
C ASP A 44 12.21 7.16 -0.24
N ALA A 45 11.04 7.46 -0.79
CA ALA A 45 10.76 7.28 -2.22
C ALA A 45 11.66 8.17 -3.08
N LYS A 46 11.79 9.43 -2.73
CA LYS A 46 12.69 10.35 -3.47
C LYS A 46 14.14 9.86 -3.45
N ARG A 47 14.62 9.50 -2.27
CA ARG A 47 15.99 9.00 -2.08
C ARG A 47 16.23 7.72 -2.88
N ALA A 48 15.22 6.87 -3.02
CA ALA A 48 15.32 5.63 -3.79
C ALA A 48 15.25 5.82 -5.32
N GLY A 49 14.85 7.01 -5.78
CA GLY A 49 14.81 7.31 -7.21
C GLY A 49 13.42 7.44 -7.82
N PHE A 50 12.36 7.47 -7.02
CA PHE A 50 11.01 7.75 -7.52
C PHE A 50 10.93 9.21 -7.99
N GLY A 51 10.32 9.43 -9.16
CA GLY A 51 10.27 10.76 -9.79
C GLY A 51 8.91 11.42 -9.73
N LYS A 52 7.89 10.73 -9.31
CA LYS A 52 6.50 11.20 -9.26
C LYS A 52 5.79 10.62 -8.07
N VAL A 53 4.93 11.41 -7.44
CA VAL A 53 3.97 10.93 -6.46
C VAL A 53 2.56 11.26 -6.94
N VAL A 54 1.68 10.26 -6.91
CA VAL A 54 0.25 10.42 -7.18
C VAL A 54 -0.50 10.16 -5.89
N PHE A 55 -1.10 11.21 -5.34
CA PHE A 55 -1.92 11.08 -4.14
C PHE A 55 -3.35 10.72 -4.55
N VAL A 56 -3.86 9.62 -4.03
CA VAL A 56 -5.27 9.27 -4.19
C VAL A 56 -6.01 9.70 -2.94
N ILE A 57 -6.81 10.76 -3.07
CA ILE A 57 -7.48 11.43 -1.95
C ILE A 57 -8.98 11.58 -2.25
N LYS A 58 -9.74 12.07 -1.27
CA LYS A 58 -11.10 12.57 -1.49
C LYS A 58 -11.04 14.07 -1.77
N LYS A 59 -11.92 14.57 -2.63
CA LYS A 59 -12.01 16.01 -2.94
C LYS A 59 -12.23 16.86 -1.70
N ALA A 60 -12.95 16.35 -0.73
CA ALA A 60 -13.25 17.07 0.51
C ALA A 60 -12.00 17.52 1.27
N ILE A 61 -10.87 16.80 1.14
CA ILE A 61 -9.62 17.15 1.82
C ILE A 61 -8.58 17.78 0.89
N GLU A 62 -8.89 18.00 -0.37
CA GLU A 62 -7.94 18.47 -1.38
C GLU A 62 -7.19 19.73 -0.96
N LYS A 63 -7.91 20.76 -0.54
CA LYS A 63 -7.30 22.03 -0.16
C LYS A 63 -6.31 21.84 1.00
N ASP A 64 -6.77 21.24 2.08
CA ASP A 64 -5.95 21.01 3.27
C ASP A 64 -4.76 20.11 2.96
N PHE A 65 -4.97 19.09 2.14
CA PHE A 65 -3.92 18.15 1.74
C PHE A 65 -2.83 18.85 0.92
N LYS A 66 -3.21 19.69 -0.05
CA LYS A 66 -2.25 20.46 -0.86
C LYS A 66 -1.46 21.46 -0.04
N GLU A 67 -2.09 22.09 0.95
CA GLU A 67 -1.46 23.09 1.82
C GLU A 67 -0.53 22.46 2.86
N THR A 68 -0.68 21.19 3.16
CA THR A 68 0.11 20.46 4.16
C THR A 68 1.08 19.47 3.49
N VAL A 69 0.65 18.25 3.24
CA VAL A 69 1.49 17.19 2.65
C VAL A 69 2.00 17.60 1.27
N GLY A 70 1.11 18.08 0.41
CA GLY A 70 1.49 18.48 -0.94
C GLY A 70 2.55 19.56 -0.98
N ALA A 71 2.46 20.54 -0.08
CA ALA A 71 3.41 21.64 0.03
C ALA A 71 4.80 21.19 0.51
N ARG A 72 4.89 20.05 1.18
CA ARG A 72 6.15 19.50 1.70
C ARG A 72 6.83 18.50 0.77
N VAL A 73 6.22 18.17 -0.37
CA VAL A 73 6.87 17.29 -1.36
C VAL A 73 8.16 17.97 -1.84
N PRO A 74 9.32 17.27 -1.80
CA PRO A 74 10.58 17.87 -2.19
C PRO A 74 10.61 18.26 -3.67
N GLU A 75 11.40 19.30 -4.00
CA GLU A 75 11.67 19.66 -5.39
C GLU A 75 12.25 18.47 -6.16
N GLY A 76 11.92 18.38 -7.44
CA GLY A 76 12.37 17.30 -8.30
C GLY A 76 11.43 16.13 -8.39
N MET A 77 10.37 16.09 -7.57
CA MET A 77 9.30 15.12 -7.71
C MET A 77 8.06 15.78 -8.31
N GLU A 78 7.52 15.18 -9.37
CA GLU A 78 6.23 15.58 -9.92
C GLU A 78 5.12 15.18 -8.95
N VAL A 79 4.12 16.03 -8.77
CA VAL A 79 2.99 15.78 -7.85
C VAL A 79 1.70 15.76 -8.65
N CYS A 80 0.93 14.69 -8.50
CA CYS A 80 -0.39 14.55 -9.11
C CYS A 80 -1.41 14.20 -8.03
N TYR A 81 -2.67 14.58 -8.27
CA TYR A 81 -3.78 14.29 -7.38
C TYR A 81 -4.85 13.54 -8.14
N ALA A 82 -5.21 12.37 -7.65
CA ALA A 82 -6.32 11.58 -8.13
C ALA A 82 -7.40 11.54 -7.04
N TYR A 83 -8.66 11.38 -7.45
CA TYR A 83 -9.77 11.45 -6.51
C TYR A 83 -10.53 10.14 -6.50
N GLN A 84 -10.63 9.53 -5.34
CA GLN A 84 -11.44 8.33 -5.14
C GLN A 84 -12.73 8.73 -4.44
N GLU A 85 -13.82 8.73 -5.21
CA GLU A 85 -15.16 9.00 -4.69
C GLU A 85 -16.05 7.78 -4.89
N VAL A 86 -17.06 7.62 -4.02
CA VAL A 86 -17.99 6.49 -4.12
C VAL A 86 -18.79 6.51 -5.41
N ASP A 87 -18.99 7.70 -5.99
CA ASP A 87 -19.70 7.90 -7.27
C ASP A 87 -18.79 7.94 -8.50
N ALA A 88 -17.48 7.71 -8.32
CA ALA A 88 -16.53 7.58 -9.44
C ALA A 88 -16.69 6.21 -10.09
N LEU A 89 -17.78 6.02 -10.80
CA LEU A 89 -18.21 4.75 -11.39
C LEU A 89 -18.23 4.82 -12.91
N PRO A 90 -18.12 3.69 -13.62
CA PRO A 90 -18.28 3.64 -15.06
C PRO A 90 -19.71 4.04 -15.46
N GLU A 91 -19.87 4.46 -16.72
CA GLU A 91 -21.18 4.79 -17.27
C GLU A 91 -22.18 3.63 -17.08
N GLY A 92 -23.40 3.97 -16.68
CA GLY A 92 -24.47 3.00 -16.45
C GLY A 92 -24.53 2.43 -15.04
N TYR A 93 -23.58 2.79 -14.17
CA TYR A 93 -23.57 2.36 -12.77
C TYR A 93 -23.93 3.48 -11.84
N ASN A 94 -24.71 3.16 -10.82
CA ASN A 94 -25.14 4.10 -9.78
C ASN A 94 -24.68 3.61 -8.41
N VAL A 95 -24.45 4.56 -7.50
CA VAL A 95 -24.11 4.22 -6.11
C VAL A 95 -25.33 3.52 -5.47
N PRO A 96 -25.16 2.33 -4.90
CA PRO A 96 -26.23 1.65 -4.17
C PRO A 96 -26.76 2.53 -3.03
N GLU A 97 -28.07 2.46 -2.80
CA GLU A 97 -28.70 3.21 -1.71
C GLU A 97 -28.03 2.85 -0.37
N GLY A 98 -27.61 3.88 0.37
CA GLY A 98 -26.96 3.73 1.67
C GLY A 98 -25.46 3.45 1.63
N ARG A 99 -24.88 3.29 0.44
CA ARG A 99 -23.42 3.08 0.33
C ARG A 99 -22.66 4.36 0.57
N VAL A 100 -21.77 4.36 1.55
CA VAL A 100 -20.81 5.45 1.81
C VAL A 100 -19.36 4.97 1.72
N LYS A 101 -19.14 3.67 1.80
CA LYS A 101 -17.81 3.07 1.81
C LYS A 101 -17.14 3.18 0.43
N PRO A 102 -15.85 3.57 0.34
CA PRO A 102 -15.11 3.51 -0.91
C PRO A 102 -15.06 2.09 -1.49
N TRP A 103 -14.79 2.00 -2.79
CA TRP A 103 -14.86 0.72 -3.52
C TRP A 103 -13.61 -0.16 -3.39
N GLY A 104 -12.63 0.25 -2.59
CA GLY A 104 -11.47 -0.57 -2.28
C GLY A 104 -10.16 -0.12 -2.94
N THR A 105 -9.09 -0.83 -2.63
CA THR A 105 -7.73 -0.48 -3.06
C THR A 105 -7.53 -0.55 -4.57
N ALA A 106 -8.17 -1.51 -5.25
CA ALA A 106 -8.08 -1.61 -6.71
C ALA A 106 -8.77 -0.42 -7.39
N HIS A 107 -9.90 0.03 -6.87
CA HIS A 107 -10.55 1.25 -7.36
C HIS A 107 -9.68 2.48 -7.12
N ALA A 108 -9.05 2.57 -5.96
CA ALA A 108 -8.13 3.67 -5.64
C ALA A 108 -6.98 3.76 -6.65
N VAL A 109 -6.36 2.63 -6.95
CA VAL A 109 -5.27 2.58 -7.95
C VAL A 109 -5.79 2.94 -9.34
N LEU A 110 -6.96 2.44 -9.72
CA LEU A 110 -7.59 2.78 -10.99
C LEU A 110 -7.81 4.30 -11.15
N CYS A 111 -8.14 4.99 -10.07
CA CYS A 111 -8.31 6.45 -10.08
C CYS A 111 -7.01 7.19 -10.47
N ALA A 112 -5.85 6.57 -10.28
CA ALA A 112 -4.57 7.15 -10.67
C ALA A 112 -4.23 6.95 -12.15
N LYS A 113 -5.00 6.17 -12.90
CA LYS A 113 -4.72 5.84 -14.30
C LYS A 113 -4.33 7.02 -15.19
N PRO A 114 -5.02 8.19 -15.13
CA PRO A 114 -4.66 9.33 -16.01
C PRO A 114 -3.24 9.86 -15.81
N PHE A 115 -2.61 9.56 -14.68
CA PHE A 115 -1.31 10.10 -14.30
C PHE A 115 -0.18 9.08 -14.42
N ILE A 116 -0.47 7.83 -14.79
CA ILE A 116 0.50 6.73 -14.79
C ILE A 116 0.75 6.24 -16.22
N ASN A 117 2.01 6.38 -16.66
CA ASN A 117 2.48 5.78 -17.92
C ASN A 117 3.86 5.11 -17.74
N GLU A 118 4.30 4.96 -16.51
CA GLU A 118 5.56 4.35 -16.10
C GLU A 118 5.31 3.24 -15.08
N PRO A 119 6.30 2.36 -14.82
CA PRO A 119 6.19 1.44 -13.67
C PRO A 119 6.00 2.22 -12.38
N PHE A 120 5.23 1.65 -11.48
CA PHE A 120 4.86 2.37 -10.25
C PHE A 120 4.73 1.43 -9.06
N ALA A 121 4.88 2.00 -7.87
CA ALA A 121 4.58 1.30 -6.62
C ALA A 121 3.33 1.87 -5.98
N VAL A 122 2.71 1.07 -5.12
CA VAL A 122 1.52 1.45 -4.34
C VAL A 122 1.82 1.25 -2.87
N ILE A 123 1.51 2.26 -2.06
CA ILE A 123 1.63 2.20 -0.59
C ILE A 123 0.39 2.78 0.08
N ASN A 124 0.21 2.44 1.34
CA ASN A 124 -0.76 3.11 2.21
C ASN A 124 -0.14 4.36 2.82
N ALA A 125 -0.89 5.44 2.90
CA ALA A 125 -0.42 6.73 3.39
C ALA A 125 0.00 6.73 4.87
N ASP A 126 -0.64 5.90 5.68
CA ASP A 126 -0.49 5.88 7.13
C ASP A 126 0.43 4.77 7.65
N ASP A 127 1.13 4.07 6.78
CA ASP A 127 2.08 3.01 7.12
C ASP A 127 3.51 3.44 6.88
N TYR A 128 4.40 3.11 7.81
CA TYR A 128 5.84 3.31 7.69
C TYR A 128 6.50 2.02 7.23
N TYR A 129 7.18 2.06 6.10
CA TYR A 129 7.72 0.87 5.43
C TYR A 129 9.23 0.68 5.59
N GLY A 130 9.94 1.67 6.13
CA GLY A 130 11.41 1.63 6.23
C GLY A 130 12.08 2.08 4.94
N VAL A 131 13.39 2.24 5.02
CA VAL A 131 14.22 2.78 3.92
C VAL A 131 14.38 1.77 2.79
N ASP A 132 14.66 0.52 3.16
CA ASP A 132 15.09 -0.53 2.22
C ASP A 132 14.01 -0.93 1.22
N GLY A 133 12.76 -0.97 1.64
CA GLY A 133 11.64 -1.35 0.77
C GLY A 133 11.53 -0.49 -0.48
N TYR A 134 11.69 0.82 -0.34
CA TYR A 134 11.65 1.74 -1.49
C TYR A 134 12.82 1.53 -2.43
N LYS A 135 14.01 1.27 -1.89
CA LYS A 135 15.21 1.05 -2.68
C LYS A 135 15.11 -0.22 -3.51
N VAL A 136 14.76 -1.35 -2.90
CA VAL A 136 14.64 -2.62 -3.62
C VAL A 136 13.49 -2.56 -4.64
N MET A 137 12.41 -1.86 -4.32
CA MET A 137 11.29 -1.68 -5.23
C MET A 137 11.68 -0.81 -6.44
N ALA A 138 12.35 0.32 -6.22
CA ALA A 138 12.82 1.17 -7.32
C ALA A 138 13.79 0.42 -8.23
N ASP A 139 14.72 -0.34 -7.66
CA ASP A 139 15.67 -1.15 -8.41
C ASP A 139 14.94 -2.20 -9.27
N PHE A 140 13.93 -2.84 -8.71
CA PHE A 140 13.12 -3.82 -9.46
C PHE A 140 12.38 -3.15 -10.62
N LEU A 141 11.67 -2.06 -10.35
CA LEU A 141 10.85 -1.38 -11.35
C LEU A 141 11.66 -0.79 -12.51
N THR A 142 12.92 -0.44 -12.27
CA THR A 142 13.81 0.12 -13.29
C THR A 142 14.62 -0.93 -14.04
N SER A 143 14.65 -2.18 -13.57
CA SER A 143 15.45 -3.26 -14.15
C SER A 143 14.63 -4.37 -14.80
N HIS A 144 13.30 -4.33 -14.69
CA HIS A 144 12.42 -5.35 -15.24
C HIS A 144 11.39 -4.71 -16.17
N GLU A 145 11.11 -5.38 -17.25
CA GLU A 145 10.10 -4.96 -18.23
C GLU A 145 9.26 -6.14 -18.68
N GLU A 146 8.14 -5.87 -19.33
CA GLU A 146 7.28 -6.92 -19.86
C GLU A 146 8.07 -7.81 -20.82
N LYS A 147 7.96 -9.13 -20.64
CA LYS A 147 8.64 -10.12 -21.45
C LYS A 147 7.71 -11.28 -21.74
N ASP A 148 7.63 -11.67 -23.02
CA ASP A 148 6.82 -12.82 -23.48
C ASP A 148 5.34 -12.71 -23.06
N GLY A 149 4.78 -11.50 -23.10
CA GLY A 149 3.40 -11.24 -22.72
C GLY A 149 3.13 -11.28 -21.22
N LYS A 150 4.19 -11.34 -20.40
CA LYS A 150 4.10 -11.36 -18.95
C LYS A 150 4.64 -10.08 -18.35
N ALA A 151 3.82 -9.41 -17.55
CA ALA A 151 4.24 -8.23 -16.82
C ALA A 151 4.93 -8.61 -15.50
N PRO A 152 6.14 -8.08 -15.22
CA PRO A 152 6.82 -8.33 -13.95
C PRO A 152 6.28 -7.44 -12.84
N PHE A 153 5.57 -8.03 -11.89
CA PHE A 153 5.12 -7.37 -10.68
C PHE A 153 6.07 -7.70 -9.52
N ALA A 154 6.04 -6.88 -8.50
CA ALA A 154 6.77 -7.10 -7.26
C ALA A 154 5.91 -6.74 -6.04
N MET A 155 6.33 -7.23 -4.91
CA MET A 155 5.76 -6.86 -3.62
C MET A 155 6.88 -6.89 -2.60
N VAL A 156 6.95 -5.88 -1.71
CA VAL A 156 7.87 -5.96 -0.59
C VAL A 156 7.28 -6.86 0.48
N GLY A 157 7.98 -7.94 0.81
CA GLY A 157 7.62 -8.85 1.88
C GLY A 157 8.37 -8.48 3.15
N TYR A 158 7.66 -8.41 4.26
CA TYR A 158 8.21 -8.11 5.57
C TYR A 158 8.19 -9.36 6.44
N HIS A 159 9.14 -9.46 7.37
CA HIS A 159 9.09 -10.49 8.39
C HIS A 159 7.95 -10.18 9.35
N LEU A 160 7.11 -11.15 9.62
CA LEU A 160 5.95 -11.00 10.50
C LEU A 160 6.33 -10.36 11.83
N GLY A 161 7.46 -10.81 12.44
CA GLY A 161 7.94 -10.28 13.70
C GLY A 161 8.24 -8.79 13.68
N ASN A 162 8.49 -8.21 12.51
CA ASN A 162 8.75 -6.79 12.33
C ASN A 162 7.47 -5.99 12.03
N THR A 163 6.30 -6.60 12.16
CA THR A 163 5.01 -5.97 11.85
C THR A 163 3.96 -6.10 12.97
N VAL A 164 4.25 -6.89 14.00
CA VAL A 164 3.29 -7.16 15.10
C VAL A 164 3.53 -6.22 16.27
N THR A 165 2.50 -6.06 17.09
CA THR A 165 2.52 -5.22 18.28
C THR A 165 2.17 -6.02 19.52
N GLU A 166 2.68 -5.58 20.67
CA GLU A 166 2.34 -6.13 21.99
C GLU A 166 0.97 -5.66 22.49
N ASN A 167 0.39 -4.66 21.84
CA ASN A 167 -0.84 -4.00 22.30
C ASN A 167 -2.13 -4.70 21.86
N GLY A 168 -2.04 -5.74 21.04
CA GLY A 168 -3.19 -6.49 20.60
C GLY A 168 -2.94 -7.29 19.33
N TYR A 169 -4.01 -7.88 18.80
CA TYR A 169 -3.94 -8.68 17.58
C TYR A 169 -3.86 -7.79 16.33
N VAL A 170 -3.33 -8.40 15.28
CA VAL A 170 -3.23 -7.77 13.95
C VAL A 170 -3.74 -8.75 12.87
N SER A 171 -4.04 -8.19 11.70
CA SER A 171 -4.41 -8.95 10.51
C SER A 171 -3.28 -8.81 9.47
N ARG A 172 -2.85 -9.93 8.86
CA ARG A 172 -1.74 -9.92 7.88
C ARG A 172 -2.00 -10.88 6.74
N GLY A 173 -1.58 -10.49 5.55
CA GLY A 173 -1.52 -11.37 4.39
C GLY A 173 -0.27 -12.24 4.45
N VAL A 174 -0.41 -13.48 4.87
CA VAL A 174 0.71 -14.43 4.98
C VAL A 174 1.04 -14.97 3.59
N CYS A 175 2.30 -14.80 3.17
CA CYS A 175 2.77 -15.15 1.84
C CYS A 175 3.44 -16.51 1.81
N GLU A 176 3.15 -17.29 0.77
CA GLU A 176 3.94 -18.46 0.38
C GLU A 176 4.72 -18.10 -0.88
N VAL A 177 6.01 -18.41 -0.89
CA VAL A 177 6.90 -18.13 -2.02
C VAL A 177 7.65 -19.41 -2.41
N ASP A 178 8.05 -19.50 -3.68
CA ASP A 178 8.92 -20.57 -4.13
C ASP A 178 10.41 -20.22 -3.89
N ASP A 179 11.30 -21.12 -4.30
CA ASP A 179 12.76 -20.96 -4.11
C ASP A 179 13.33 -19.76 -4.89
N ASN A 180 12.60 -19.25 -5.87
CA ASN A 180 12.98 -18.08 -6.67
C ASN A 180 12.28 -16.80 -6.19
N HIS A 181 11.70 -16.81 -4.99
CA HIS A 181 10.94 -15.71 -4.41
C HIS A 181 9.69 -15.32 -5.22
N GLN A 182 9.20 -16.21 -6.08
CA GLN A 182 7.94 -15.97 -6.77
C GLN A 182 6.76 -16.26 -5.85
N LEU A 183 5.80 -15.36 -5.82
CA LEU A 183 4.62 -15.50 -4.97
C LEU A 183 3.75 -16.67 -5.44
N LEU A 184 3.45 -17.59 -4.54
CA LEU A 184 2.54 -18.72 -4.75
C LEU A 184 1.13 -18.40 -4.24
N SER A 185 1.03 -17.81 -3.06
CA SER A 185 -0.26 -17.46 -2.45
C SER A 185 -0.10 -16.39 -1.38
N ILE A 186 -1.19 -15.66 -1.13
CA ILE A 186 -1.36 -14.79 0.03
C ILE A 186 -2.62 -15.26 0.74
N THR A 187 -2.49 -15.60 2.03
CA THR A 187 -3.62 -15.98 2.87
C THR A 187 -3.80 -14.96 3.97
N GLU A 188 -4.95 -14.30 4.00
CA GLU A 188 -5.26 -13.32 5.04
C GLU A 188 -5.55 -14.05 6.35
N ARG A 189 -4.75 -13.75 7.38
CA ARG A 189 -4.96 -14.23 8.75
C ARG A 189 -5.43 -13.03 9.57
N THR A 190 -6.70 -13.05 9.96
CA THR A 190 -7.36 -11.88 10.52
C THR A 190 -7.12 -11.67 12.01
N HIS A 191 -6.57 -12.67 12.70
CA HIS A 191 -6.31 -12.56 14.13
C HIS A 191 -4.96 -13.22 14.45
N ILE A 192 -3.90 -12.41 14.47
CA ILE A 192 -2.55 -12.86 14.82
C ILE A 192 -2.12 -12.15 16.10
N GLU A 193 -1.62 -12.89 17.06
CA GLU A 193 -1.09 -12.35 18.32
C GLU A 193 0.39 -12.67 18.45
N LYS A 194 1.12 -11.68 18.96
CA LYS A 194 2.54 -11.82 19.27
C LYS A 194 2.72 -12.67 20.52
N ARG A 195 3.65 -13.63 20.45
CA ARG A 195 4.14 -14.38 21.60
C ARG A 195 5.59 -13.96 21.86
N GLU A 196 6.27 -14.63 22.78
CA GLU A 196 7.64 -14.28 23.16
C GLU A 196 8.62 -14.43 21.99
N ASP A 197 8.62 -15.57 21.31
CA ASP A 197 9.58 -15.90 20.25
C ASP A 197 8.94 -16.27 18.90
N HIS A 198 7.63 -16.14 18.79
CA HIS A 198 6.86 -16.44 17.59
C HIS A 198 5.52 -15.70 17.64
N ALA A 199 4.70 -15.89 16.62
CA ALA A 199 3.31 -15.45 16.63
C ALA A 199 2.37 -16.65 16.53
N GLU A 200 1.12 -16.45 16.88
CA GLU A 200 0.07 -17.43 16.72
C GLU A 200 -1.17 -16.78 16.13
N PHE A 201 -1.91 -17.55 15.33
CA PHE A 201 -3.17 -17.05 14.79
C PHE A 201 -4.31 -18.01 15.13
N THR A 202 -5.51 -17.45 15.20
CA THR A 202 -6.75 -18.18 15.39
C THR A 202 -7.77 -17.82 14.32
N GLU A 203 -8.59 -18.78 13.93
CA GLU A 203 -9.70 -18.58 13.00
C GLU A 203 -11.06 -18.92 13.65
N ASP A 204 -11.05 -19.28 14.92
CA ASP A 204 -12.22 -19.74 15.69
C ASP A 204 -12.32 -19.03 17.05
N ASP A 205 -12.02 -17.72 17.07
CA ASP A 205 -12.09 -16.85 18.25
C ASP A 205 -11.27 -17.35 19.44
N GLY A 206 -10.13 -17.97 19.18
CA GLY A 206 -9.21 -18.41 20.21
C GLY A 206 -9.43 -19.85 20.71
N ALA A 207 -10.34 -20.58 20.11
CA ALA A 207 -10.57 -21.99 20.49
C ALA A 207 -9.36 -22.85 20.12
N THR A 208 -8.75 -22.61 18.95
CA THR A 208 -7.52 -23.24 18.51
C THR A 208 -6.54 -22.21 17.96
N TRP A 209 -5.24 -22.48 18.10
CA TRP A 209 -4.16 -21.60 17.66
C TRP A 209 -3.13 -22.38 16.84
N ALA A 210 -2.62 -21.75 15.82
CA ALA A 210 -1.51 -22.28 15.02
C ALA A 210 -0.33 -21.32 15.08
N SER A 211 0.87 -21.86 15.08
CA SER A 211 2.10 -21.10 15.19
C SER A 211 2.54 -20.51 13.85
N LEU A 212 3.07 -19.29 13.91
CA LEU A 212 3.72 -18.61 12.79
C LEU A 212 5.10 -18.11 13.26
N PRO A 213 6.19 -18.59 12.65
CA PRO A 213 7.52 -18.04 12.96
C PRO A 213 7.59 -16.53 12.67
N PHE A 214 8.43 -15.81 13.40
CA PHE A 214 8.63 -14.37 13.17
C PHE A 214 9.24 -14.04 11.81
N ASP A 215 9.93 -14.98 11.17
CA ASP A 215 10.48 -14.80 9.82
C ASP A 215 9.48 -15.14 8.70
N THR A 216 8.24 -15.47 9.03
CA THR A 216 7.17 -15.64 8.05
C THR A 216 7.03 -14.36 7.23
N LEU A 217 6.99 -14.47 5.90
CA LEU A 217 6.81 -13.32 5.03
C LEU A 217 5.34 -12.89 4.98
N VAL A 218 5.11 -11.59 5.14
CA VAL A 218 3.78 -11.01 5.08
C VAL A 218 3.73 -9.83 4.12
N SER A 219 2.58 -9.62 3.52
CA SER A 219 2.27 -8.46 2.70
C SER A 219 1.82 -7.31 3.59
N MET A 220 2.38 -6.13 3.36
CA MET A 220 1.94 -4.89 4.00
C MET A 220 1.38 -3.90 2.97
N ASN A 221 0.87 -4.40 1.85
CA ASN A 221 0.29 -3.62 0.75
C ASN A 221 1.29 -2.70 0.02
N PHE A 222 2.55 -3.11 -0.02
CA PHE A 222 3.58 -2.42 -0.80
C PHE A 222 3.82 -3.21 -2.09
N PHE A 223 3.11 -2.82 -3.15
CA PHE A 223 3.17 -3.50 -4.46
C PHE A 223 3.89 -2.66 -5.49
N GLY A 224 4.48 -3.34 -6.48
CA GLY A 224 5.04 -2.73 -7.67
C GLY A 224 4.41 -3.32 -8.92
N PHE A 225 4.00 -2.46 -9.85
CA PHE A 225 3.24 -2.85 -11.03
C PHE A 225 3.79 -2.20 -12.30
N GLN A 226 3.46 -2.82 -13.43
CA GLN A 226 3.61 -2.25 -14.74
C GLN A 226 2.34 -1.46 -15.11
N PRO A 227 2.44 -0.44 -16.00
CA PRO A 227 1.27 0.37 -16.38
C PRO A 227 0.10 -0.44 -16.95
N MET A 228 0.34 -1.62 -17.50
CA MET A 228 -0.70 -2.48 -18.07
C MET A 228 -1.79 -2.84 -17.06
N ILE A 229 -1.46 -2.82 -15.75
CA ILE A 229 -2.46 -3.15 -14.73
C ILE A 229 -3.62 -2.16 -14.74
N MET A 230 -3.38 -0.90 -15.15
CA MET A 230 -4.45 0.11 -15.21
C MET A 230 -5.56 -0.29 -16.18
N ASP A 231 -5.21 -0.85 -17.34
CA ASP A 231 -6.19 -1.35 -18.31
C ASP A 231 -6.93 -2.57 -17.77
N GLU A 232 -6.22 -3.45 -17.08
CA GLU A 232 -6.83 -4.63 -16.44
C GLU A 232 -7.79 -4.24 -15.32
N LEU A 233 -7.42 -3.25 -14.52
CA LEU A 233 -8.29 -2.70 -13.46
C LEU A 233 -9.56 -2.09 -14.04
N GLU A 234 -9.42 -1.28 -15.09
CA GLU A 234 -10.55 -0.63 -15.76
C GLU A 234 -11.49 -1.66 -16.38
N LYS A 235 -10.93 -2.67 -17.02
CA LYS A 235 -11.70 -3.76 -17.65
C LYS A 235 -12.44 -4.60 -16.62
N GLY A 236 -11.82 -4.89 -15.49
CA GLY A 236 -12.38 -5.76 -14.45
C GLY A 236 -13.38 -5.08 -13.51
N PHE A 237 -13.37 -3.75 -13.45
CA PHE A 237 -14.22 -3.02 -12.49
C PHE A 237 -15.72 -3.21 -12.73
N PRO A 238 -16.26 -3.13 -13.96
CA PRO A 238 -17.68 -3.38 -14.19
C PRO A 238 -18.15 -4.77 -13.74
N ALA A 239 -17.38 -5.82 -14.01
CA ALA A 239 -17.72 -7.16 -13.56
C ALA A 239 -17.73 -7.28 -12.04
N PHE A 240 -16.77 -6.62 -11.37
CA PHE A 240 -16.75 -6.53 -9.91
C PHE A 240 -18.03 -5.83 -9.39
N LEU A 241 -18.40 -4.70 -10.01
CA LEU A 241 -19.58 -3.92 -9.59
C LEU A 241 -20.86 -4.72 -9.76
N ASP A 242 -21.02 -5.44 -10.88
CA ASP A 242 -22.21 -6.27 -11.11
C ASP A 242 -22.41 -7.27 -9.96
N GLN A 243 -21.34 -7.92 -9.54
CA GLN A 243 -21.41 -8.89 -8.45
C GLN A 243 -21.60 -8.21 -7.08
N ALA A 244 -20.84 -7.15 -6.81
CA ALA A 244 -20.90 -6.45 -5.52
C ALA A 244 -22.26 -5.80 -5.27
N ILE A 245 -22.85 -5.17 -6.28
CA ILE A 245 -24.18 -4.54 -6.17
C ILE A 245 -25.24 -5.59 -5.85
N LYS A 246 -25.10 -6.79 -6.41
CA LYS A 246 -26.03 -7.89 -6.20
C LYS A 246 -25.85 -8.55 -4.82
N GLU A 247 -24.60 -8.81 -4.42
CA GLU A 247 -24.29 -9.65 -3.25
C GLU A 247 -23.92 -8.89 -1.98
N ASN A 248 -23.27 -7.75 -2.12
CA ASN A 248 -22.78 -6.95 -0.98
C ASN A 248 -22.74 -5.46 -1.32
N PRO A 249 -23.89 -4.84 -1.60
CA PRO A 249 -23.92 -3.47 -2.14
C PRO A 249 -23.34 -2.40 -1.23
N LEU A 250 -23.39 -2.59 0.08
CA LEU A 250 -22.91 -1.58 1.04
C LEU A 250 -21.43 -1.71 1.38
N LYS A 251 -20.83 -2.90 1.24
CA LYS A 251 -19.48 -3.19 1.75
C LYS A 251 -18.53 -3.88 0.77
N GLY A 252 -19.01 -4.32 -0.40
CA GLY A 252 -18.14 -4.99 -1.36
C GLY A 252 -16.96 -4.13 -1.76
N GLU A 253 -15.75 -4.70 -1.81
CA GLU A 253 -14.54 -3.97 -2.15
C GLU A 253 -13.75 -4.66 -3.26
N TYR A 254 -13.25 -3.86 -4.17
CA TYR A 254 -12.37 -4.27 -5.26
C TYR A 254 -10.92 -4.15 -4.74
N PHE A 255 -10.27 -5.29 -4.52
CA PHE A 255 -8.97 -5.35 -3.87
C PHE A 255 -7.82 -5.58 -4.83
N ILE A 256 -6.72 -4.86 -4.64
CA ILE A 256 -5.49 -5.03 -5.41
C ILE A 256 -4.93 -6.46 -5.32
N PRO A 257 -4.83 -7.09 -4.14
CA PRO A 257 -4.30 -8.46 -4.07
C PRO A 257 -5.09 -9.46 -4.91
N SER A 258 -6.41 -9.30 -4.98
CA SER A 258 -7.27 -10.18 -5.78
C SER A 258 -7.01 -10.00 -7.27
N VAL A 259 -6.88 -8.77 -7.74
CA VAL A 259 -6.59 -8.47 -9.15
C VAL A 259 -5.21 -9.02 -9.54
N ALA A 260 -4.20 -8.78 -8.69
CA ALA A 260 -2.85 -9.30 -8.92
C ALA A 260 -2.86 -10.84 -8.98
N SER A 261 -3.55 -11.49 -8.06
CA SER A 261 -3.67 -12.94 -8.02
C SER A 261 -4.32 -13.50 -9.30
N ASP A 262 -5.38 -12.87 -9.78
CA ASP A 262 -6.04 -13.28 -11.03
C ASP A 262 -5.10 -13.15 -12.23
N LEU A 263 -4.33 -12.07 -12.31
CA LEU A 263 -3.37 -11.87 -13.39
C LEU A 263 -2.24 -12.90 -13.36
N LEU A 264 -1.77 -13.28 -12.15
CA LEU A 264 -0.80 -14.36 -12.01
C LEU A 264 -1.37 -15.69 -12.47
N HIS A 265 -2.58 -16.00 -12.03
CA HIS A 265 -3.28 -17.25 -12.38
C HIS A 265 -3.50 -17.34 -13.89
N ASP A 266 -3.84 -16.24 -14.55
CA ASP A 266 -4.09 -16.19 -15.99
C ASP A 266 -2.80 -16.14 -16.82
N GLY A 267 -1.64 -16.16 -16.20
CA GLY A 267 -0.34 -16.12 -16.89
C GLY A 267 0.01 -14.77 -17.49
N LYS A 268 -0.69 -13.70 -17.11
CA LYS A 268 -0.45 -12.33 -17.62
C LYS A 268 0.61 -11.59 -16.85
N ALA A 269 0.95 -12.05 -15.65
CA ALA A 269 1.94 -11.43 -14.79
C ALA A 269 2.70 -12.46 -13.96
N SER A 270 3.89 -12.09 -13.54
CA SER A 270 4.64 -12.75 -12.47
C SER A 270 4.76 -11.79 -11.30
N LEU A 271 5.01 -12.29 -10.09
CA LEU A 271 5.20 -11.45 -8.93
C LEU A 271 6.35 -11.96 -8.08
N GLU A 272 7.40 -11.16 -7.97
CA GLU A 272 8.54 -11.46 -7.13
C GLU A 272 8.37 -10.78 -5.77
N VAL A 273 8.61 -11.52 -4.70
CA VAL A 273 8.59 -10.98 -3.33
C VAL A 273 9.99 -10.48 -3.00
N LEU A 274 10.11 -9.19 -2.79
CA LEU A 274 11.35 -8.50 -2.41
C LEU A 274 11.38 -8.42 -0.88
N VAL A 275 12.33 -9.10 -0.24
CA VAL A 275 12.35 -9.18 1.23
C VAL A 275 12.99 -7.93 1.82
N SER A 276 12.30 -7.28 2.75
CA SER A 276 12.84 -6.23 3.61
C SER A 276 12.95 -6.75 5.04
N LYS A 277 14.07 -6.46 5.69
CA LYS A 277 14.31 -6.76 7.11
C LYS A 277 14.01 -5.57 8.01
N ASP A 278 13.56 -4.46 7.43
CA ASP A 278 13.23 -3.26 8.19
C ASP A 278 11.99 -3.49 9.05
N GLN A 279 11.91 -2.73 10.13
CA GLN A 279 10.70 -2.65 10.94
C GLN A 279 9.63 -1.87 10.19
N TRP A 280 8.47 -2.46 10.05
CA TRP A 280 7.26 -1.78 9.60
C TRP A 280 6.53 -1.22 10.82
N TYR A 281 5.99 -0.01 10.70
CA TYR A 281 5.18 0.61 11.74
C TYR A 281 3.84 1.05 11.20
N GLY A 282 2.79 0.78 11.96
CA GLY A 282 1.46 1.34 11.76
C GLY A 282 0.86 1.63 13.13
N VAL A 283 -0.08 2.57 13.19
CA VAL A 283 -0.79 2.87 14.44
C VAL A 283 -2.10 2.09 14.41
N THR A 284 -2.04 0.81 14.77
CA THR A 284 -3.22 -0.07 14.89
C THR A 284 -3.97 0.24 16.18
N TYR A 285 -3.21 0.42 17.27
CA TYR A 285 -3.73 0.76 18.59
C TYR A 285 -3.18 2.13 19.01
N PRO A 286 -3.94 2.94 19.78
CA PRO A 286 -3.43 4.26 20.23
C PRO A 286 -2.09 4.18 20.93
N GLU A 287 -1.83 3.10 21.66
CA GLU A 287 -0.59 2.85 22.39
C GLU A 287 0.61 2.65 21.47
N ASP A 288 0.41 2.30 20.21
CA ASP A 288 1.48 2.12 19.22
C ASP A 288 2.13 3.44 18.81
N LYS A 289 1.41 4.56 18.95
CA LYS A 289 1.87 5.87 18.45
C LYS A 289 3.20 6.30 19.06
N GLN A 290 3.37 6.16 20.36
CA GLN A 290 4.61 6.58 21.03
C GLN A 290 5.81 5.76 20.56
N SER A 291 5.62 4.46 20.33
CA SER A 291 6.68 3.59 19.79
C SER A 291 7.13 4.04 18.40
N VAL A 292 6.21 4.47 17.56
CA VAL A 292 6.52 5.00 16.22
C VAL A 292 7.28 6.31 16.33
N ILE A 293 6.82 7.23 17.18
CA ILE A 293 7.50 8.51 17.42
C ILE A 293 8.94 8.28 17.88
N ASP A 294 9.15 7.38 18.83
CA ASP A 294 10.47 7.06 19.37
C ASP A 294 11.39 6.43 18.31
N ALA A 295 10.86 5.53 17.51
CA ALA A 295 11.61 4.89 16.42
C ALA A 295 12.05 5.92 15.37
N LEU A 296 11.16 6.81 14.96
CA LEU A 296 11.48 7.86 13.98
C LEU A 296 12.48 8.86 14.55
N ALA A 297 12.38 9.20 15.84
CA ALA A 297 13.37 10.04 16.51
C ALA A 297 14.77 9.44 16.47
N ALA A 298 14.89 8.14 16.75
CA ALA A 298 16.17 7.43 16.67
C ALA A 298 16.75 7.47 15.26
N LEU A 299 15.91 7.32 14.23
CA LEU A 299 16.34 7.37 12.83
C LEU A 299 16.76 8.77 12.38
N ARG A 300 16.16 9.81 12.94
CA ARG A 300 16.64 11.19 12.72
C ARG A 300 17.97 11.44 13.43
N GLU A 301 18.11 10.98 14.65
CA GLU A 301 19.35 11.14 15.44
C GLU A 301 20.54 10.42 14.78
N ASN A 302 20.33 9.24 14.22
CA ASN A 302 21.42 8.50 13.55
C ASN A 302 21.70 8.99 12.12
N GLY A 303 21.00 10.00 11.64
CA GLY A 303 21.21 10.58 10.32
C GLY A 303 20.47 9.91 9.18
N THR A 304 19.61 8.93 9.44
CA THR A 304 18.81 8.27 8.39
C THR A 304 17.86 9.27 7.72
N TYR A 305 17.24 10.16 8.51
CA TYR A 305 16.41 11.24 8.00
C TYR A 305 16.99 12.60 8.37
N LYS A 306 17.10 13.47 7.37
CA LYS A 306 17.61 14.84 7.51
C LYS A 306 16.62 15.79 6.87
N PHE A 307 15.60 16.14 7.62
CA PHE A 307 14.61 17.12 7.19
C PHE A 307 15.12 18.54 7.26
#